data_88ef00f083291a832501aa42b69dec66
#
_entry.id   88ef00f083291a832501aa42b69dec66
#
_cell.length_a   1.000
_cell.length_b   1.000
_cell.length_c   1.000
_cell.angle_alpha   90.00
_cell.angle_beta   90.00
_cell.angle_gamma   90.00
#
_symmetry.space_group_name_H-M   'P 1'
#
loop_
_entity.id
_entity.type
_entity.pdbx_description
1 polymer ?
#
loop_
_entity_poly.entity_id
_entity_poly.type
_entity_poly.pdbx_seq_one_letter_code
_entity_poly.pdbx_strand_id
1 'polypeptide(L)'
;MKMNKNHKTVLVILNIIVSFLISSCSSPKEQVRIGNGTFTIEGKDIQLICGEMHYPRIPHEYWRDRLKRARAMGLNTVSAYVFWNFHERQPGEFDFSGQADIAEFIRTAQEEGLYVILRPGPYVCAEWDFGGYPSWLLKEKDMTYRSKDPRFLSYCERYIKELGKQLSPLTINNGGNIIMVQVENEYGSYAADKEYLAAIRDMIKEAGFNVPLFTCDGGGQVEAGHVEGALPTLNGVFGEDIFKVVDKYQKGGPYFVAEFYPAWFDEWGRRHSSVAYERPAEQLDWMLSHGVSVSMYMFHGGTNFEYTNGANTGGGYQPQPTSYDYDAPLGEWGNCYPKYHAFREVIQKYLPAGTVLPEVPADNPTTTFATVELKESAPLRTAFHQTTQSENVLSMEDLGVDFGYIHYQTTLQKAGKQKLVIQDLRDYAVILIDGKQVASLDRRYNQNSVTLNVSKTPATLEILVENTGRVNYGPDILFNRKGITSQVLWGNEKLA
;
A
#
# COMPACT_ATOMS: atom_id res chain seq x y z
N MET A 1 32.86 46.25 54.83
CA MET A 1 31.58 46.49 54.10
C MET A 1 30.73 45.23 54.18
N LYS A 2 29.66 45.21 55.04
CA LYS A 2 28.82 44.01 55.21
C LYS A 2 27.84 43.89 54.05
N MET A 3 27.97 42.90 53.22
CA MET A 3 27.01 42.59 52.18
C MET A 3 25.63 42.24 52.74
N ASN A 4 24.63 42.92 52.24
CA ASN A 4 23.24 42.79 52.71
C ASN A 4 22.68 41.36 52.43
N LYS A 5 21.99 40.75 53.40
CA LYS A 5 21.46 39.39 53.32
C LYS A 5 20.58 39.14 52.07
N ASN A 6 19.93 40.17 51.57
CA ASN A 6 19.06 40.09 50.39
C ASN A 6 19.82 39.86 49.07
N HIS A 7 21.08 40.26 48.94
CA HIS A 7 21.87 40.02 47.75
C HIS A 7 22.37 38.56 47.65
N LYS A 8 22.58 37.88 48.77
CA LYS A 8 22.98 36.47 48.75
C LYS A 8 21.82 35.54 48.34
N THR A 9 20.58 35.85 48.73
CA THR A 9 19.39 35.08 48.35
C THR A 9 19.07 35.23 46.85
N VAL A 10 19.18 36.43 46.30
CA VAL A 10 18.98 36.68 44.86
C VAL A 10 20.05 35.99 44.02
N LEU A 11 21.31 35.94 44.48
CA LEU A 11 22.41 35.29 43.75
C LEU A 11 22.25 33.76 43.76
N VAL A 12 21.75 33.16 44.84
CA VAL A 12 21.48 31.72 44.94
C VAL A 12 20.28 31.31 44.05
N ILE A 13 19.21 32.11 44.01
CA ILE A 13 18.06 31.86 43.18
C ILE A 13 18.44 32.00 41.66
N LEU A 14 19.26 33.01 41.28
CA LEU A 14 19.71 33.17 39.91
C LEU A 14 20.60 32.00 39.46
N ASN A 15 21.48 31.47 40.32
CA ASN A 15 22.30 30.29 39.98
C ASN A 15 21.48 29.00 39.90
N ILE A 16 20.40 28.83 40.66
CA ILE A 16 19.50 27.68 40.57
C ILE A 16 18.72 27.78 39.26
N ILE A 17 18.20 28.95 38.87
CA ILE A 17 17.48 29.15 37.61
C ILE A 17 18.41 28.95 36.40
N VAL A 18 19.64 29.43 36.44
CA VAL A 18 20.62 29.19 35.35
C VAL A 18 21.04 27.71 35.29
N SER A 19 21.15 26.99 36.42
CA SER A 19 21.40 25.54 36.42
C SER A 19 20.22 24.73 35.85
N PHE A 20 18.96 25.16 36.04
CA PHE A 20 17.79 24.53 35.45
C PHE A 20 17.67 24.85 33.94
N LEU A 21 18.12 25.99 33.46
CA LEU A 21 18.10 26.37 32.05
C LEU A 21 19.24 25.73 31.23
N ILE A 22 20.30 25.25 31.86
CA ILE A 22 21.41 24.56 31.18
C ILE A 22 21.17 23.06 31.08
N SER A 23 20.21 22.49 31.82
CA SER A 23 19.89 21.06 31.81
C SER A 23 18.92 20.59 30.67
N SER A 24 18.51 21.48 29.74
CA SER A 24 17.54 21.14 28.72
C SER A 24 17.99 21.38 27.28
N CYS A 25 19.29 21.35 27.00
CA CYS A 25 19.81 21.25 25.64
C CYS A 25 20.73 20.03 25.47
N SER A 26 20.26 18.86 25.87
CA SER A 26 20.76 17.64 25.28
C SER A 26 19.99 17.47 23.95
N SER A 27 20.69 17.49 22.82
CA SER A 27 20.14 17.04 21.55
C SER A 27 19.39 15.75 21.80
N PRO A 28 18.18 15.55 21.23
CA PRO A 28 17.46 14.28 21.41
C PRO A 28 18.41 13.14 21.05
N LYS A 29 18.62 12.24 22.03
CA LYS A 29 19.53 11.11 21.84
C LYS A 29 18.93 10.24 20.76
N GLU A 30 19.65 10.07 19.65
CA GLU A 30 19.22 9.21 18.57
C GLU A 30 18.96 7.80 19.10
N GLN A 31 17.71 7.39 19.07
CA GLN A 31 17.25 6.11 19.64
C GLN A 31 17.49 4.94 18.70
N VAL A 32 17.55 5.18 17.39
CA VAL A 32 17.79 4.15 16.36
C VAL A 32 19.04 4.51 15.58
N ARG A 33 19.91 3.54 15.40
CA ARG A 33 21.14 3.68 14.59
C ARG A 33 21.29 2.51 13.65
N ILE A 34 21.81 2.81 12.47
CA ILE A 34 22.26 1.86 11.47
C ILE A 34 23.77 1.97 11.38
N GLY A 35 24.48 0.90 11.65
CA GLY A 35 25.93 0.89 11.55
C GLY A 35 26.56 -0.40 12.12
N ASN A 36 27.85 -0.61 11.81
CA ASN A 36 28.62 -1.76 12.26
C ASN A 36 27.96 -3.14 11.98
N GLY A 37 27.21 -3.24 10.88
CA GLY A 37 26.55 -4.48 10.47
C GLY A 37 25.27 -4.82 11.23
N THR A 38 24.77 -3.93 12.10
CA THR A 38 23.58 -4.21 12.92
C THR A 38 22.66 -3.00 13.00
N PHE A 39 21.41 -3.23 13.40
CA PHE A 39 20.50 -2.21 13.89
C PHE A 39 20.69 -2.09 15.40
N THR A 40 20.74 -0.88 15.91
CA THR A 40 20.77 -0.61 17.35
C THR A 40 19.57 0.25 17.72
N ILE A 41 18.71 -0.25 18.62
CA ILE A 41 17.55 0.47 19.13
C ILE A 41 17.72 0.65 20.62
N GLU A 42 17.61 1.89 21.12
CA GLU A 42 17.81 2.25 22.54
C GLU A 42 19.14 1.75 23.10
N GLY A 43 20.17 1.68 22.25
CA GLY A 43 21.51 1.24 22.61
C GLY A 43 21.71 -0.28 22.65
N LYS A 44 20.74 -1.07 22.19
CA LYS A 44 20.81 -2.53 22.09
C LYS A 44 20.82 -2.96 20.65
N ASP A 45 21.69 -3.89 20.30
CA ASP A 45 21.70 -4.51 18.99
C ASP A 45 20.45 -5.39 18.82
N ILE A 46 19.84 -5.32 17.65
CA ILE A 46 18.60 -6.03 17.32
C ILE A 46 18.63 -6.53 15.88
N GLN A 47 18.22 -7.77 15.69
CA GLN A 47 17.81 -8.28 14.39
C GLN A 47 16.33 -8.03 14.22
N LEU A 48 15.93 -7.33 13.14
CA LEU A 48 14.53 -7.03 12.87
C LEU A 48 13.84 -8.26 12.29
N ILE A 49 12.79 -8.70 12.94
CA ILE A 49 11.90 -9.78 12.51
C ILE A 49 10.52 -9.13 12.34
N CYS A 50 10.23 -8.77 11.09
CA CYS A 50 9.06 -7.96 10.76
C CYS A 50 7.99 -8.78 10.04
N GLY A 51 6.77 -8.26 10.08
CA GLY A 51 5.67 -8.71 9.24
C GLY A 51 4.90 -7.54 8.67
N GLU A 52 4.66 -7.57 7.37
CA GLU A 52 3.84 -6.58 6.69
C GLU A 52 2.36 -6.81 7.01
N MET A 53 1.67 -5.75 7.42
CA MET A 53 0.22 -5.70 7.63
C MET A 53 -0.35 -4.38 7.08
N HIS A 54 -1.38 -4.49 6.27
CA HIS A 54 -2.06 -3.35 5.69
C HIS A 54 -3.30 -3.02 6.53
N TYR A 55 -3.23 -2.00 7.40
CA TYR A 55 -4.32 -1.63 8.30
C TYR A 55 -5.67 -1.39 7.58
N PRO A 56 -5.75 -0.88 6.33
CA PRO A 56 -7.02 -0.73 5.65
C PRO A 56 -7.64 -2.06 5.20
N ARG A 57 -6.84 -3.14 5.11
CA ARG A 57 -7.29 -4.50 4.78
C ARG A 57 -7.74 -5.31 6.00
N ILE A 58 -7.72 -4.71 7.18
CA ILE A 58 -8.08 -5.33 8.45
C ILE A 58 -9.15 -4.46 9.10
N PRO A 59 -10.35 -4.96 9.42
CA PRO A 59 -11.31 -4.16 10.16
C PRO A 59 -10.67 -3.60 11.44
N HIS A 60 -10.92 -2.33 11.72
CA HIS A 60 -10.33 -1.58 12.81
C HIS A 60 -10.39 -2.32 14.16
N GLU A 61 -11.51 -2.97 14.46
CA GLU A 61 -11.74 -3.73 15.68
C GLU A 61 -10.80 -4.93 15.84
N TYR A 62 -10.18 -5.39 14.76
CA TYR A 62 -9.28 -6.54 14.77
C TYR A 62 -7.79 -6.17 14.73
N TRP A 63 -7.43 -4.89 14.63
CA TRP A 63 -6.01 -4.49 14.58
C TRP A 63 -5.22 -5.05 15.77
N ARG A 64 -5.72 -4.88 16.98
CA ARG A 64 -5.07 -5.39 18.21
C ARG A 64 -4.92 -6.91 18.21
N ASP A 65 -5.92 -7.65 17.74
CA ASP A 65 -5.83 -9.11 17.63
C ASP A 65 -4.70 -9.53 16.68
N ARG A 66 -4.59 -8.89 15.51
CA ARG A 66 -3.54 -9.20 14.52
C ARG A 66 -2.14 -8.85 15.06
N LEU A 67 -2.01 -7.73 15.76
CA LEU A 67 -0.76 -7.32 16.39
C LEU A 67 -0.33 -8.26 17.53
N LYS A 68 -1.26 -8.73 18.35
CA LYS A 68 -0.99 -9.79 19.36
C LYS A 68 -0.50 -11.07 18.72
N ARG A 69 -1.10 -11.48 17.60
CA ARG A 69 -0.65 -12.68 16.87
C ARG A 69 0.73 -12.47 16.25
N ALA A 70 1.03 -11.28 15.74
CA ALA A 70 2.38 -10.94 15.29
C ALA A 70 3.40 -11.09 16.42
N ARG A 71 3.10 -10.53 17.60
CA ARG A 71 3.94 -10.64 18.79
C ARG A 71 4.07 -12.10 19.25
N ALA A 72 2.99 -12.87 19.23
CA ALA A 72 2.98 -14.28 19.60
C ALA A 72 3.78 -15.14 18.62
N MET A 73 3.84 -14.81 17.32
CA MET A 73 4.73 -15.51 16.37
C MET A 73 6.21 -15.22 16.63
N GLY A 74 6.53 -14.17 17.35
CA GLY A 74 7.92 -13.78 17.68
C GLY A 74 8.40 -12.57 16.91
N LEU A 75 7.53 -11.85 16.21
CA LEU A 75 7.89 -10.59 15.57
C LEU A 75 8.21 -9.53 16.64
N ASN A 76 9.20 -8.71 16.36
CA ASN A 76 9.53 -7.53 17.16
C ASN A 76 9.12 -6.22 16.45
N THR A 77 8.75 -6.31 15.19
CA THR A 77 8.44 -5.16 14.34
C THR A 77 7.28 -5.52 13.42
N VAL A 78 6.46 -4.54 13.08
CA VAL A 78 5.50 -4.62 11.98
C VAL A 78 5.83 -3.56 10.95
N SER A 79 5.60 -3.89 9.68
CA SER A 79 5.75 -2.97 8.57
C SER A 79 4.37 -2.60 8.03
N ALA A 80 4.15 -1.34 7.69
CA ALA A 80 2.87 -0.85 7.22
C ALA A 80 3.01 0.19 6.11
N TYR A 81 2.36 -0.07 4.97
CA TYR A 81 2.16 0.92 3.93
C TYR A 81 1.11 1.95 4.33
N VAL A 82 1.27 3.17 3.82
CA VAL A 82 0.23 4.21 3.84
C VAL A 82 -0.27 4.43 2.43
N PHE A 83 -1.55 4.21 2.22
CA PHE A 83 -2.16 4.30 0.90
C PHE A 83 -2.70 5.70 0.67
N TRP A 84 -2.08 6.47 -0.19
CA TRP A 84 -2.45 7.87 -0.41
C TRP A 84 -3.93 8.04 -0.80
N ASN A 85 -4.43 7.23 -1.74
CA ASN A 85 -5.83 7.27 -2.17
C ASN A 85 -6.84 6.87 -1.09
N PHE A 86 -6.40 6.20 -0.03
CA PHE A 86 -7.24 5.86 1.12
C PHE A 86 -7.46 7.06 2.05
N HIS A 87 -6.47 7.95 2.11
CA HIS A 87 -6.49 9.14 2.96
C HIS A 87 -6.93 10.42 2.23
N GLU A 88 -6.71 10.55 0.93
CA GLU A 88 -7.02 11.73 0.13
C GLU A 88 -7.85 11.32 -1.10
N ARG A 89 -9.13 10.99 -0.89
CA ARG A 89 -10.08 10.61 -1.97
C ARG A 89 -10.42 11.79 -2.88
N GLN A 90 -10.43 13.00 -2.32
CA GLN A 90 -10.59 14.25 -3.08
C GLN A 90 -9.39 15.16 -2.82
N PRO A 91 -8.95 15.96 -3.81
CA PRO A 91 -7.76 16.78 -3.67
C PRO A 91 -7.82 17.73 -2.47
N GLY A 92 -6.92 17.57 -1.51
CA GLY A 92 -6.80 18.39 -0.31
C GLY A 92 -7.72 17.99 0.85
N GLU A 93 -8.57 16.97 0.67
CA GLU A 93 -9.46 16.46 1.72
C GLU A 93 -8.86 15.17 2.31
N PHE A 94 -8.25 15.28 3.49
CA PHE A 94 -7.61 14.16 4.15
C PHE A 94 -8.47 13.59 5.26
N ASP A 95 -8.54 12.24 5.33
CA ASP A 95 -9.17 11.49 6.42
C ASP A 95 -8.15 10.61 7.13
N PHE A 96 -8.06 10.77 8.45
CA PHE A 96 -7.25 9.97 9.37
C PHE A 96 -8.10 9.50 10.57
N SER A 97 -9.36 9.16 10.33
CA SER A 97 -10.30 8.74 11.37
C SER A 97 -10.82 7.32 11.17
N GLY A 98 -11.23 6.65 12.23
CA GLY A 98 -11.81 5.31 12.18
C GLY A 98 -10.93 4.30 11.45
N GLN A 99 -11.42 3.70 10.35
CA GLN A 99 -10.63 2.75 9.55
C GLN A 99 -9.38 3.38 8.92
N ALA A 100 -9.32 4.71 8.80
CA ALA A 100 -8.18 5.45 8.27
C ALA A 100 -7.22 5.98 9.36
N ASP A 101 -7.46 5.70 10.67
CA ASP A 101 -6.58 6.15 11.75
C ASP A 101 -5.32 5.29 11.88
N ILE A 102 -4.38 5.49 10.95
CA ILE A 102 -3.08 4.82 11.00
C ILE A 102 -2.29 5.18 12.29
N ALA A 103 -2.50 6.36 12.87
CA ALA A 103 -1.83 6.73 14.10
C ALA A 103 -2.30 5.86 15.27
N GLU A 104 -3.58 5.49 15.32
CA GLU A 104 -4.10 4.52 16.29
C GLU A 104 -3.54 3.12 16.06
N PHE A 105 -3.45 2.66 14.79
CA PHE A 105 -2.80 1.38 14.48
C PHE A 105 -1.36 1.33 15.00
N ILE A 106 -0.57 2.40 14.78
CA ILE A 106 0.83 2.50 15.23
C ILE A 106 0.92 2.52 16.77
N ARG A 107 0.05 3.28 17.47
CA ARG A 107 0.01 3.28 18.94
C ARG A 107 -0.38 1.92 19.48
N THR A 108 -1.34 1.24 18.85
CA THR A 108 -1.73 -0.12 19.23
C THR A 108 -0.56 -1.09 19.07
N ALA A 109 0.24 -0.96 18.01
CA ALA A 109 1.47 -1.75 17.86
C ALA A 109 2.47 -1.47 18.99
N GLN A 110 2.63 -0.21 19.41
CA GLN A 110 3.47 0.17 20.56
C GLN A 110 3.00 -0.48 21.87
N GLU A 111 1.69 -0.46 22.13
CA GLU A 111 1.10 -1.07 23.31
C GLU A 111 1.29 -2.60 23.34
N GLU A 112 1.32 -3.25 22.20
CA GLU A 112 1.63 -4.69 22.07
C GLU A 112 3.15 -4.98 22.04
N GLY A 113 4.01 -3.97 22.22
CA GLY A 113 5.47 -4.10 22.29
C GLY A 113 6.13 -4.34 20.95
N LEU A 114 5.58 -3.79 19.87
CA LEU A 114 6.10 -3.88 18.52
C LEU A 114 6.65 -2.53 18.05
N TYR A 115 7.79 -2.54 17.39
CA TYR A 115 8.26 -1.42 16.58
C TYR A 115 7.49 -1.36 15.26
N VAL A 116 7.56 -0.20 14.59
CA VAL A 116 6.92 0.01 13.28
C VAL A 116 7.94 0.51 12.26
N ILE A 117 7.94 -0.12 11.09
CA ILE A 117 8.54 0.40 9.87
C ILE A 117 7.43 1.03 9.04
N LEU A 118 7.54 2.32 8.75
CA LEU A 118 6.54 3.06 7.98
C LEU A 118 6.94 3.11 6.51
N ARG A 119 5.98 2.80 5.63
CA ARG A 119 6.19 2.81 4.18
C ARG A 119 5.19 3.79 3.53
N PRO A 120 5.49 5.12 3.56
CA PRO A 120 4.52 6.16 3.18
C PRO A 120 4.33 6.31 1.67
N GLY A 121 5.15 5.68 0.86
CA GLY A 121 5.13 5.86 -0.58
C GLY A 121 5.89 7.11 -1.03
N PRO A 122 5.31 7.92 -1.94
CA PRO A 122 3.89 8.09 -2.34
C PRO A 122 3.30 6.98 -3.22
N TYR A 123 4.12 6.16 -3.85
CA TYR A 123 3.74 4.92 -4.52
C TYR A 123 4.04 3.71 -3.63
N VAL A 124 3.11 2.77 -3.54
CA VAL A 124 3.26 1.60 -2.65
C VAL A 124 3.08 0.26 -3.34
N CYS A 125 2.63 0.19 -4.58
CA CYS A 125 2.31 -1.05 -5.29
C CYS A 125 1.19 -1.84 -4.61
N ALA A 126 1.54 -2.83 -3.83
CA ALA A 126 0.73 -3.55 -2.83
C ALA A 126 -0.55 -4.22 -3.37
N GLU A 127 -0.64 -4.51 -4.68
CA GLU A 127 -1.87 -5.00 -5.34
C GLU A 127 -3.10 -4.16 -4.96
N TRP A 128 -2.86 -2.86 -4.76
CA TRP A 128 -3.84 -1.86 -4.39
C TRP A 128 -4.15 -0.94 -5.58
N ASP A 129 -5.39 -0.47 -5.68
CA ASP A 129 -5.83 0.39 -6.79
C ASP A 129 -4.84 1.51 -7.07
N PHE A 130 -4.36 1.60 -8.31
CA PHE A 130 -3.38 2.58 -8.79
C PHE A 130 -2.06 2.60 -8.01
N GLY A 131 -1.69 1.49 -7.33
CA GLY A 131 -0.49 1.45 -6.47
C GLY A 131 -0.52 2.45 -5.32
N GLY A 132 -1.70 2.82 -4.85
CA GLY A 132 -1.93 3.76 -3.77
C GLY A 132 -2.13 5.20 -4.20
N TYR A 133 -1.94 5.54 -5.48
CA TYR A 133 -2.17 6.89 -5.97
C TYR A 133 -3.66 7.24 -6.04
N PRO A 134 -4.06 8.48 -5.70
CA PRO A 134 -5.42 8.95 -5.94
C PRO A 134 -5.77 9.04 -7.42
N SER A 135 -6.95 8.57 -7.78
CA SER A 135 -7.44 8.57 -9.17
C SER A 135 -7.57 9.96 -9.78
N TRP A 136 -7.79 10.99 -8.96
CA TRP A 136 -7.90 12.37 -9.41
C TRP A 136 -6.59 12.91 -10.02
N LEU A 137 -5.43 12.30 -9.74
CA LEU A 137 -4.18 12.61 -10.44
C LEU A 137 -4.29 12.38 -11.94
N LEU A 138 -5.09 11.38 -12.37
CA LEU A 138 -5.31 11.03 -13.79
C LEU A 138 -6.10 12.09 -14.58
N LYS A 139 -6.63 13.13 -13.93
CA LYS A 139 -7.18 14.31 -14.61
C LYS A 139 -6.11 15.12 -15.35
N GLU A 140 -4.89 15.12 -14.81
CA GLU A 140 -3.72 15.77 -15.40
C GLU A 140 -3.16 14.86 -16.52
N LYS A 141 -3.75 14.95 -17.73
CA LYS A 141 -3.50 14.00 -18.84
C LYS A 141 -2.06 13.93 -19.32
N ASP A 142 -1.29 15.00 -19.13
CA ASP A 142 0.10 15.17 -19.56
C ASP A 142 1.10 15.20 -18.39
N MET A 143 0.66 14.91 -17.17
CA MET A 143 1.53 14.80 -16.01
C MET A 143 2.24 13.44 -16.00
N THR A 144 3.53 13.45 -15.71
CA THR A 144 4.31 12.23 -15.55
C THR A 144 4.43 11.87 -14.07
N TYR A 145 3.92 10.70 -13.70
CA TYR A 145 4.05 10.15 -12.34
C TYR A 145 5.44 9.63 -12.07
N ARG A 146 5.81 9.51 -10.78
CA ARG A 146 7.11 8.99 -10.33
C ARG A 146 8.28 9.69 -11.04
N SER A 147 8.18 11.01 -11.18
CA SER A 147 9.13 11.84 -11.90
C SER A 147 9.28 13.22 -11.26
N LYS A 148 10.15 14.04 -11.85
CA LYS A 148 10.34 15.46 -11.46
C LYS A 148 9.31 16.41 -12.07
N ASP A 149 8.18 15.94 -12.60
CA ASP A 149 7.09 16.82 -12.99
C ASP A 149 6.70 17.70 -11.79
N PRO A 150 6.78 19.03 -11.90
CA PRO A 150 6.60 19.91 -10.75
C PRO A 150 5.19 19.83 -10.14
N ARG A 151 4.18 19.48 -10.95
CA ARG A 151 2.80 19.25 -10.47
C ARG A 151 2.77 18.01 -9.59
N PHE A 152 3.36 16.91 -10.08
CA PHE A 152 3.41 15.66 -9.34
C PHE A 152 4.19 15.81 -8.03
N LEU A 153 5.37 16.45 -8.04
CA LEU A 153 6.14 16.70 -6.82
C LEU A 153 5.37 17.59 -5.83
N SER A 154 4.63 18.59 -6.31
CA SER A 154 3.80 19.44 -5.43
C SER A 154 2.68 18.66 -4.73
N TYR A 155 2.05 17.71 -5.43
CA TYR A 155 1.06 16.81 -4.82
C TYR A 155 1.70 15.85 -3.81
N CYS A 156 2.87 15.29 -4.12
CA CYS A 156 3.62 14.44 -3.19
C CYS A 156 4.03 15.20 -1.92
N GLU A 157 4.53 16.43 -2.07
CA GLU A 157 4.91 17.28 -0.95
C GLU A 157 3.74 17.55 -0.01
N ARG A 158 2.56 17.90 -0.56
CA ARG A 158 1.34 18.10 0.24
C ARG A 158 0.97 16.84 1.02
N TYR A 159 0.93 15.68 0.36
CA TYR A 159 0.61 14.41 0.99
C TYR A 159 1.60 14.05 2.10
N ILE A 160 2.90 14.10 1.83
CA ILE A 160 3.95 13.76 2.79
C ILE A 160 3.92 14.72 3.99
N LYS A 161 3.64 16.01 3.79
CA LYS A 161 3.48 16.99 4.87
C LYS A 161 2.29 16.68 5.78
N GLU A 162 1.13 16.26 5.19
CA GLU A 162 -0.02 15.85 6.00
C GLU A 162 0.28 14.59 6.80
N LEU A 163 0.96 13.60 6.21
CA LEU A 163 1.44 12.44 6.96
C LEU A 163 2.39 12.81 8.09
N GLY A 164 3.32 13.72 7.83
CA GLY A 164 4.26 14.21 8.85
C GLY A 164 3.55 14.80 10.08
N LYS A 165 2.48 15.57 9.87
CA LYS A 165 1.69 16.11 10.99
C LYS A 165 1.07 15.01 11.87
N GLN A 166 0.64 13.92 11.27
CA GLN A 166 0.00 12.81 11.99
C GLN A 166 1.02 11.85 12.62
N LEU A 167 2.12 11.55 11.92
CA LEU A 167 2.94 10.39 12.22
C LEU A 167 4.35 10.72 12.71
N SER A 168 4.92 11.88 12.39
CA SER A 168 6.25 12.24 12.89
C SER A 168 6.34 12.31 14.42
N PRO A 169 5.27 12.68 15.17
CA PRO A 169 5.28 12.59 16.63
C PRO A 169 5.39 11.15 17.16
N LEU A 170 5.08 10.15 16.34
CA LEU A 170 5.13 8.72 16.71
C LEU A 170 6.47 8.06 16.35
N THR A 171 7.47 8.81 15.88
CA THR A 171 8.82 8.29 15.72
C THR A 171 9.44 7.97 17.08
N ILE A 172 10.31 6.98 17.14
CA ILE A 172 10.94 6.56 18.40
C ILE A 172 11.76 7.69 19.03
N ASN A 173 12.36 8.56 18.24
CA ASN A 173 13.09 9.73 18.72
C ASN A 173 12.17 10.77 19.41
N ASN A 174 10.86 10.69 19.18
CA ASN A 174 9.83 11.51 19.80
C ASN A 174 9.02 10.74 20.87
N GLY A 175 9.45 9.51 21.24
CA GLY A 175 8.81 8.68 22.25
C GLY A 175 7.76 7.70 21.73
N GLY A 176 7.60 7.59 20.40
CA GLY A 176 6.76 6.58 19.75
C GLY A 176 7.54 5.29 19.44
N ASN A 177 7.12 4.57 18.41
CA ASN A 177 7.68 3.28 18.01
C ASN A 177 8.00 3.17 16.51
N ILE A 178 7.86 4.23 15.70
CA ILE A 178 8.33 4.22 14.32
C ILE A 178 9.86 4.30 14.33
N ILE A 179 10.52 3.27 13.79
CA ILE A 179 11.98 3.11 13.82
C ILE A 179 12.65 3.44 12.48
N MET A 180 11.96 3.26 11.37
CA MET A 180 12.47 3.55 10.03
C MET A 180 11.33 3.99 9.11
N VAL A 181 11.68 4.76 8.04
CA VAL A 181 10.73 5.21 7.02
C VAL A 181 11.27 4.91 5.64
N GLN A 182 10.46 4.32 4.77
CA GLN A 182 10.83 4.02 3.39
C GLN A 182 10.72 5.25 2.50
N VAL A 183 11.65 5.36 1.55
CA VAL A 183 11.63 6.34 0.46
C VAL A 183 11.11 5.64 -0.79
N GLU A 184 9.95 6.07 -1.31
CA GLU A 184 9.32 5.48 -2.49
C GLU A 184 9.04 3.97 -2.34
N ASN A 185 8.87 3.22 -3.41
CA ASN A 185 8.80 1.74 -3.40
C ASN A 185 9.20 1.16 -4.74
N GLU A 186 10.16 0.23 -4.74
CA GLU A 186 10.62 -0.50 -5.93
C GLU A 186 10.91 0.42 -7.13
N TYR A 187 11.43 1.61 -6.86
CA TYR A 187 11.63 2.60 -7.92
C TYR A 187 12.59 2.10 -9.00
N GLY A 188 13.55 1.26 -8.63
CA GLY A 188 14.50 0.67 -9.57
C GLY A 188 13.87 -0.26 -10.61
N SER A 189 12.64 -0.74 -10.38
CA SER A 189 11.87 -1.49 -11.39
C SER A 189 11.17 -0.59 -12.40
N TYR A 190 11.04 0.70 -12.10
CA TYR A 190 10.31 1.68 -12.90
C TYR A 190 11.23 2.64 -13.64
N ALA A 191 12.23 3.22 -12.94
CA ALA A 191 13.14 4.22 -13.49
C ALA A 191 14.44 4.31 -12.69
N ALA A 192 15.31 5.29 -13.02
CA ALA A 192 16.61 5.52 -12.37
C ALA A 192 16.87 7.01 -12.07
N ASP A 193 15.81 7.82 -11.89
CA ASP A 193 15.94 9.25 -11.63
C ASP A 193 16.29 9.51 -10.16
N LYS A 194 17.59 9.71 -9.90
CA LYS A 194 18.12 9.96 -8.56
C LYS A 194 17.69 11.31 -7.98
N GLU A 195 17.41 12.31 -8.81
CA GLU A 195 16.94 13.60 -8.34
C GLU A 195 15.49 13.52 -7.85
N TYR A 196 14.66 12.72 -8.52
CA TYR A 196 13.32 12.41 -8.04
C TYR A 196 13.35 11.71 -6.68
N LEU A 197 14.14 10.64 -6.56
CA LEU A 197 14.29 9.92 -5.28
C LEU A 197 14.81 10.83 -4.16
N ALA A 198 15.78 11.70 -4.48
CA ALA A 198 16.30 12.68 -3.51
C ALA A 198 15.20 13.66 -3.08
N ALA A 199 14.36 14.13 -4.00
CA ALA A 199 13.25 15.01 -3.67
C ALA A 199 12.26 14.33 -2.70
N ILE A 200 11.86 13.07 -2.95
CA ILE A 200 10.98 12.32 -2.03
C ILE A 200 11.64 12.11 -0.66
N ARG A 201 12.93 11.71 -0.63
CA ARG A 201 13.71 11.58 0.61
C ARG A 201 13.69 12.87 1.43
N ASP A 202 13.93 13.99 0.78
CA ASP A 202 14.04 15.30 1.45
C ASP A 202 12.67 15.77 1.95
N MET A 203 11.59 15.56 1.19
CA MET A 203 10.22 15.80 1.65
C MET A 203 9.88 15.01 2.92
N ILE A 204 10.28 13.72 3.00
CA ILE A 204 10.08 12.90 4.20
C ILE A 204 10.81 13.48 5.40
N LYS A 205 12.07 13.90 5.23
CA LYS A 205 12.85 14.56 6.30
C LYS A 205 12.24 15.89 6.73
N GLU A 206 11.83 16.72 5.78
CA GLU A 206 11.20 18.01 6.04
C GLU A 206 9.83 17.90 6.72
N ALA A 207 9.12 16.78 6.48
CA ALA A 207 7.87 16.47 7.18
C ALA A 207 8.06 16.04 8.64
N GLY A 208 9.32 15.98 9.14
CA GLY A 208 9.65 15.74 10.54
C GLY A 208 9.96 14.29 10.90
N PHE A 209 10.09 13.39 9.93
CA PHE A 209 10.53 12.01 10.19
C PHE A 209 12.05 11.98 10.47
N ASN A 210 12.40 11.95 11.75
CA ASN A 210 13.77 12.06 12.27
C ASN A 210 14.39 10.68 12.61
N VAL A 211 14.03 9.65 11.87
CA VAL A 211 14.55 8.26 11.98
C VAL A 211 15.28 7.85 10.70
N PRO A 212 16.07 6.77 10.70
CA PRO A 212 16.73 6.28 9.50
C PRO A 212 15.76 6.03 8.35
N LEU A 213 16.22 6.31 7.13
CA LEU A 213 15.49 6.05 5.90
C LEU A 213 16.04 4.80 5.19
N PHE A 214 15.22 4.14 4.38
CA PHE A 214 15.61 3.01 3.56
C PHE A 214 14.92 3.02 2.19
N THR A 215 15.48 2.32 1.20
CA THR A 215 14.84 1.97 -0.07
C THR A 215 14.67 0.47 -0.15
N CYS A 216 13.70 -0.02 -0.91
CA CYS A 216 13.44 -1.45 -1.09
C CYS A 216 13.31 -1.76 -2.57
N ASP A 217 14.22 -2.57 -3.11
CA ASP A 217 14.32 -2.89 -4.53
C ASP A 217 14.70 -4.36 -4.76
N GLY A 218 14.34 -4.92 -5.90
CA GLY A 218 14.87 -6.22 -6.33
C GLY A 218 16.37 -6.19 -6.53
N GLY A 219 17.08 -7.31 -6.33
CA GLY A 219 18.53 -7.36 -6.31
C GLY A 219 19.25 -6.77 -7.52
N GLY A 220 18.67 -6.87 -8.72
CA GLY A 220 19.20 -6.25 -9.95
C GLY A 220 18.76 -4.78 -10.14
N GLN A 221 17.93 -4.23 -9.28
CA GLN A 221 17.29 -2.92 -9.40
C GLN A 221 17.82 -1.89 -8.40
N VAL A 222 18.59 -2.32 -7.40
CA VAL A 222 19.12 -1.46 -6.32
C VAL A 222 19.94 -0.29 -6.86
N GLU A 223 20.73 -0.50 -7.93
CA GLU A 223 21.50 0.58 -8.55
C GLU A 223 20.58 1.72 -9.01
N ALA A 224 19.44 1.40 -9.59
CA ALA A 224 18.45 2.39 -10.05
C ALA A 224 17.59 2.94 -8.90
N GLY A 225 17.17 2.10 -7.95
CA GLY A 225 16.21 2.46 -6.89
C GLY A 225 16.82 3.05 -5.62
N HIS A 226 18.10 2.81 -5.34
CA HIS A 226 18.75 3.34 -4.13
C HIS A 226 19.00 4.85 -4.23
N VAL A 227 18.89 5.55 -3.10
CA VAL A 227 19.21 6.97 -2.92
C VAL A 227 20.17 7.18 -1.75
N GLU A 228 21.11 8.11 -1.90
CA GLU A 228 22.07 8.45 -0.84
C GLU A 228 21.38 8.88 0.46
N GLY A 229 21.87 8.40 1.60
CA GLY A 229 21.31 8.66 2.93
C GLY A 229 20.13 7.78 3.30
N ALA A 230 19.84 6.74 2.50
CA ALA A 230 18.89 5.68 2.82
C ALA A 230 19.62 4.30 2.83
N LEU A 231 19.22 3.40 3.72
CA LEU A 231 19.71 2.03 3.73
C LEU A 231 19.17 1.27 2.52
N PRO A 232 19.99 0.62 1.68
CA PRO A 232 19.49 -0.27 0.65
C PRO A 232 18.93 -1.54 1.30
N THR A 233 17.68 -1.87 1.03
CA THR A 233 17.06 -3.13 1.42
C THR A 233 16.54 -3.86 0.18
N LEU A 234 16.25 -5.13 0.32
CA LEU A 234 15.98 -6.01 -0.81
C LEU A 234 14.57 -6.58 -0.75
N ASN A 235 13.98 -6.85 -1.93
CA ASN A 235 12.79 -7.65 -2.07
C ASN A 235 13.04 -8.89 -2.94
N GLY A 236 12.44 -10.01 -2.58
CA GLY A 236 12.52 -11.25 -3.34
C GLY A 236 13.93 -11.85 -3.51
N VAL A 237 14.93 -11.35 -2.78
CA VAL A 237 16.31 -11.86 -2.85
C VAL A 237 16.55 -12.83 -1.71
N PHE A 238 17.29 -13.89 -1.99
CA PHE A 238 17.59 -14.95 -1.04
C PHE A 238 19.04 -15.44 -1.16
N GLY A 239 19.58 -15.95 -0.05
CA GLY A 239 20.93 -16.55 0.02
C GLY A 239 22.05 -15.53 -0.07
N GLU A 240 23.22 -15.96 -0.47
CA GLU A 240 24.48 -15.18 -0.56
C GLU A 240 24.38 -13.91 -1.42
N ASP A 241 23.41 -13.84 -2.31
CA ASP A 241 23.24 -12.69 -3.18
C ASP A 241 22.78 -11.43 -2.40
N ILE A 242 22.17 -11.62 -1.21
CA ILE A 242 21.85 -10.52 -0.28
C ILE A 242 23.11 -9.72 0.05
N PHE A 243 24.19 -10.42 0.46
CA PHE A 243 25.46 -9.78 0.83
C PHE A 243 26.11 -9.11 -0.38
N LYS A 244 26.20 -9.81 -1.51
CA LYS A 244 26.82 -9.32 -2.74
C LYS A 244 26.18 -8.04 -3.27
N VAL A 245 24.88 -7.91 -3.10
CA VAL A 245 24.15 -6.72 -3.57
C VAL A 245 24.31 -5.57 -2.59
N VAL A 246 24.03 -5.79 -1.30
CA VAL A 246 24.03 -4.74 -0.28
C VAL A 246 25.45 -4.19 -0.05
N ASP A 247 26.48 -5.01 -0.05
CA ASP A 247 27.88 -4.58 0.19
C ASP A 247 28.41 -3.57 -0.82
N LYS A 248 27.77 -3.43 -1.97
CA LYS A 248 28.13 -2.39 -2.96
C LYS A 248 27.79 -0.98 -2.46
N TYR A 249 26.80 -0.86 -1.58
CA TYR A 249 26.25 0.42 -1.08
C TYR A 249 26.48 0.60 0.41
N GLN A 250 26.35 -0.48 1.18
CA GLN A 250 26.49 -0.52 2.64
C GLN A 250 27.35 -1.73 3.04
N LYS A 251 28.67 -1.58 2.99
CA LYS A 251 29.61 -2.68 3.28
C LYS A 251 29.45 -3.23 4.69
N GLY A 252 29.21 -4.53 4.80
CA GLY A 252 29.04 -5.23 6.07
C GLY A 252 27.64 -5.08 6.68
N GLY A 253 26.68 -4.58 5.93
CA GLY A 253 25.28 -4.46 6.39
C GLY A 253 25.00 -3.25 7.30
N PRO A 254 23.87 -3.25 8.06
CA PRO A 254 22.99 -4.41 8.29
C PRO A 254 22.28 -4.88 7.03
N TYR A 255 22.09 -6.18 6.93
CA TYR A 255 21.35 -6.78 5.82
C TYR A 255 19.88 -6.90 6.17
N PHE A 256 19.01 -6.44 5.25
CA PHE A 256 17.56 -6.47 5.45
C PHE A 256 16.85 -6.85 4.17
N VAL A 257 16.12 -7.95 4.19
CA VAL A 257 15.14 -8.32 3.16
C VAL A 257 13.80 -7.76 3.60
N ALA A 258 13.47 -6.56 3.11
CA ALA A 258 12.27 -5.82 3.52
C ALA A 258 10.99 -6.38 2.88
N GLU A 259 11.12 -7.23 1.86
CA GLU A 259 10.02 -8.05 1.35
C GLU A 259 10.49 -9.48 1.07
N PHE A 260 10.24 -10.35 2.03
CA PHE A 260 10.36 -11.79 1.90
C PHE A 260 8.98 -12.37 1.56
N TYR A 261 8.87 -13.06 0.43
CA TYR A 261 7.61 -13.59 -0.10
C TYR A 261 7.37 -15.04 0.32
N PRO A 262 6.62 -15.31 1.43
CA PRO A 262 6.32 -16.68 1.86
C PRO A 262 5.22 -17.34 1.01
N ALA A 263 4.49 -16.57 0.21
CA ALA A 263 3.45 -16.99 -0.72
C ALA A 263 3.17 -15.92 -1.78
N TRP A 264 1.95 -15.84 -2.33
CA TRP A 264 1.61 -14.92 -3.41
C TRP A 264 0.11 -14.53 -3.38
N PHE A 265 -0.22 -13.41 -4.01
CA PHE A 265 -1.60 -12.91 -4.15
C PHE A 265 -2.39 -13.68 -5.22
N ASP A 266 -3.71 -13.52 -5.17
CA ASP A 266 -4.64 -14.09 -6.13
C ASP A 266 -4.97 -13.15 -7.28
N GLU A 267 -5.38 -13.73 -8.40
CA GLU A 267 -5.95 -13.04 -9.56
C GLU A 267 -7.40 -13.47 -9.76
N TRP A 268 -8.27 -12.54 -10.09
CA TRP A 268 -9.69 -12.81 -10.32
C TRP A 268 -9.91 -13.90 -11.38
N GLY A 269 -10.67 -14.91 -11.00
CA GLY A 269 -10.98 -16.05 -11.88
C GLY A 269 -9.85 -17.07 -12.02
N ARG A 270 -8.76 -16.93 -11.25
CA ARG A 270 -7.69 -17.92 -11.13
C ARG A 270 -7.87 -18.78 -9.89
N ARG A 271 -7.04 -19.80 -9.80
CA ARG A 271 -6.95 -20.64 -8.62
C ARG A 271 -6.36 -19.85 -7.45
N HIS A 272 -6.91 -20.07 -6.24
CA HIS A 272 -6.34 -19.54 -5.03
C HIS A 272 -4.87 -19.98 -4.86
N SER A 273 -3.99 -19.04 -4.53
CA SER A 273 -2.57 -19.30 -4.27
C SER A 273 -2.42 -20.19 -3.03
N SER A 274 -1.55 -21.16 -3.10
CA SER A 274 -1.20 -22.01 -1.96
C SER A 274 0.24 -22.47 -2.09
N VAL A 275 1.07 -22.11 -1.11
CA VAL A 275 2.50 -22.44 -1.07
C VAL A 275 2.79 -23.23 0.19
N ALA A 276 3.33 -24.43 0.02
CA ALA A 276 3.78 -25.26 1.14
C ALA A 276 4.81 -24.52 2.00
N TYR A 277 4.73 -24.65 3.31
CA TYR A 277 5.49 -23.82 4.26
C TYR A 277 6.95 -24.22 4.42
N GLU A 278 7.36 -25.44 4.00
CA GLU A 278 8.69 -26.01 4.26
C GLU A 278 9.79 -25.13 3.67
N ARG A 279 9.71 -24.82 2.38
CA ARG A 279 10.71 -23.98 1.71
C ARG A 279 10.77 -22.56 2.24
N PRO A 280 9.67 -21.83 2.42
CA PRO A 280 9.71 -20.54 3.09
C PRO A 280 10.26 -20.59 4.52
N ALA A 281 9.99 -21.64 5.29
CA ALA A 281 10.55 -21.82 6.62
C ALA A 281 12.07 -22.04 6.59
N GLU A 282 12.59 -22.84 5.65
CA GLU A 282 14.02 -23.01 5.42
C GLU A 282 14.72 -21.69 5.02
N GLN A 283 14.06 -20.90 4.18
CA GLN A 283 14.56 -19.57 3.78
C GLN A 283 14.62 -18.59 4.96
N LEU A 284 13.58 -18.58 5.79
CA LEU A 284 13.56 -17.79 7.01
C LEU A 284 14.67 -18.21 7.99
N ASP A 285 14.83 -19.52 8.22
CA ASP A 285 15.87 -20.09 9.09
C ASP A 285 17.28 -19.69 8.60
N TRP A 286 17.51 -19.77 7.30
CA TRP A 286 18.79 -19.35 6.69
C TRP A 286 19.04 -17.86 6.92
N MET A 287 18.06 -16.98 6.64
CA MET A 287 18.23 -15.54 6.83
C MET A 287 18.52 -15.18 8.28
N LEU A 288 17.76 -15.73 9.23
CA LEU A 288 17.95 -15.44 10.64
C LEU A 288 19.29 -15.96 11.17
N SER A 289 19.72 -17.15 10.74
CA SER A 289 21.02 -17.72 11.13
C SER A 289 22.23 -16.94 10.61
N HIS A 290 22.05 -16.16 9.53
CA HIS A 290 23.11 -15.34 8.95
C HIS A 290 23.01 -13.85 9.35
N GLY A 291 22.18 -13.52 10.36
CA GLY A 291 22.03 -12.15 10.86
C GLY A 291 21.27 -11.22 9.92
N VAL A 292 20.59 -11.77 8.91
CA VAL A 292 19.77 -10.99 7.99
C VAL A 292 18.43 -10.68 8.64
N SER A 293 18.10 -9.40 8.76
CA SER A 293 16.75 -8.93 9.15
C SER A 293 15.77 -9.22 8.04
N VAL A 294 14.51 -9.45 8.39
CA VAL A 294 13.48 -9.89 7.43
C VAL A 294 12.13 -9.22 7.71
N SER A 295 11.40 -8.85 6.66
CA SER A 295 9.98 -8.51 6.70
C SER A 295 9.18 -9.44 5.80
N MET A 296 8.23 -10.17 6.37
CA MET A 296 7.38 -11.10 5.63
C MET A 296 6.31 -10.32 4.88
N TYR A 297 6.38 -10.34 3.58
CA TYR A 297 5.35 -9.79 2.70
C TYR A 297 4.54 -10.93 2.06
N MET A 298 3.38 -11.30 2.60
CA MET A 298 2.68 -10.72 3.74
C MET A 298 2.84 -11.61 4.98
N PHE A 299 2.83 -10.99 6.17
CA PHE A 299 2.52 -11.71 7.40
C PHE A 299 1.01 -11.92 7.54
N HIS A 300 0.22 -10.92 7.19
CA HIS A 300 -1.23 -10.93 7.13
C HIS A 300 -1.71 -10.08 5.97
N GLY A 301 -2.35 -10.70 5.00
CA GLY A 301 -2.84 -10.01 3.81
C GLY A 301 -4.12 -9.21 4.06
N GLY A 302 -5.16 -9.88 4.55
CA GLY A 302 -6.47 -9.29 4.82
C GLY A 302 -7.39 -9.24 3.60
N THR A 303 -8.25 -8.24 3.53
CA THR A 303 -9.35 -8.13 2.56
C THR A 303 -9.27 -6.82 1.79
N ASN A 304 -9.39 -6.86 0.47
CA ASN A 304 -9.61 -5.68 -0.35
C ASN A 304 -11.08 -5.25 -0.22
N PHE A 305 -11.36 -4.39 0.74
CA PHE A 305 -12.71 -3.86 0.93
C PHE A 305 -13.08 -2.90 -0.19
N GLU A 306 -14.38 -2.82 -0.50
CA GLU A 306 -14.94 -1.95 -1.55
C GLU A 306 -14.29 -2.23 -2.93
N TYR A 307 -13.61 -1.24 -3.50
CA TYR A 307 -12.95 -1.26 -4.81
C TYR A 307 -11.44 -0.95 -4.66
N THR A 308 -10.83 -1.39 -3.57
CA THR A 308 -9.44 -1.05 -3.27
C THR A 308 -8.43 -1.98 -3.93
N ASN A 309 -8.89 -3.08 -4.54
CA ASN A 309 -8.02 -3.99 -5.28
C ASN A 309 -7.38 -3.32 -6.50
N GLY A 310 -6.12 -3.63 -6.75
CA GLY A 310 -5.42 -3.25 -7.97
C GLY A 310 -5.56 -4.27 -9.09
N ALA A 311 -4.70 -4.16 -10.08
CA ALA A 311 -4.55 -5.10 -11.19
C ALA A 311 -3.11 -5.18 -11.67
N ASN A 312 -2.72 -6.30 -12.26
CA ASN A 312 -1.45 -6.48 -12.96
C ASN A 312 -1.66 -6.64 -14.48
N THR A 313 -0.60 -6.48 -15.27
CA THR A 313 -0.66 -6.56 -16.74
C THR A 313 0.45 -7.42 -17.37
N GLY A 314 1.31 -8.03 -16.59
CA GLY A 314 2.44 -8.83 -17.08
C GLY A 314 2.10 -10.04 -17.98
N GLY A 315 0.85 -10.48 -17.99
CA GLY A 315 0.32 -11.55 -18.84
C GLY A 315 -1.06 -11.22 -19.42
N GLY A 316 -1.36 -9.95 -19.64
CA GLY A 316 -2.68 -9.39 -19.90
C GLY A 316 -3.26 -8.75 -18.64
N TYR A 317 -4.44 -8.16 -18.74
CA TYR A 317 -5.08 -7.51 -17.60
C TYR A 317 -5.60 -8.52 -16.58
N GLN A 318 -5.15 -8.40 -15.34
CA GLN A 318 -5.39 -9.35 -14.25
C GLN A 318 -5.74 -8.58 -12.96
N PRO A 319 -7.03 -8.31 -12.71
CA PRO A 319 -7.45 -7.67 -11.45
C PRO A 319 -7.34 -8.65 -10.28
N GLN A 320 -7.02 -8.14 -9.10
CA GLN A 320 -7.05 -8.91 -7.87
C GLN A 320 -8.50 -9.07 -7.38
N PRO A 321 -8.83 -10.17 -6.67
CA PRO A 321 -10.14 -10.36 -6.06
C PRO A 321 -10.27 -9.60 -4.73
N THR A 322 -11.44 -9.71 -4.11
CA THR A 322 -11.72 -9.18 -2.76
C THR A 322 -10.79 -9.79 -1.72
N SER A 323 -10.56 -11.10 -1.77
CA SER A 323 -9.61 -11.72 -0.86
C SER A 323 -8.17 -11.31 -1.17
N TYR A 324 -7.47 -10.83 -0.17
CA TYR A 324 -6.03 -10.64 -0.18
C TYR A 324 -5.38 -11.55 0.86
N ASP A 325 -5.91 -12.76 1.01
CA ASP A 325 -5.39 -13.77 1.96
C ASP A 325 -3.89 -14.00 1.78
N TYR A 326 -3.40 -13.96 0.54
CA TYR A 326 -1.99 -14.09 0.16
C TYR A 326 -1.40 -15.47 0.48
N ASP A 327 -2.18 -16.40 1.03
CA ASP A 327 -1.69 -17.61 1.71
C ASP A 327 -0.59 -17.26 2.75
N ALA A 328 -0.79 -16.14 3.44
CA ALA A 328 0.12 -15.60 4.45
C ALA A 328 0.16 -16.50 5.69
N PRO A 329 1.18 -16.38 6.57
CA PRO A 329 1.18 -17.11 7.84
C PRO A 329 -0.09 -16.91 8.66
N LEU A 330 -0.61 -15.68 8.71
CA LEU A 330 -1.89 -15.35 9.34
C LEU A 330 -2.95 -15.14 8.26
N GLY A 331 -3.96 -16.01 8.25
CA GLY A 331 -5.03 -16.02 7.25
C GLY A 331 -5.95 -14.79 7.33
N GLU A 332 -6.77 -14.60 6.30
CA GLU A 332 -7.58 -13.40 6.07
C GLU A 332 -8.46 -13.02 7.27
N TRP A 333 -9.10 -13.99 7.93
CA TRP A 333 -9.94 -13.74 9.11
C TRP A 333 -9.19 -13.85 10.46
N GLY A 334 -7.84 -13.97 10.43
CA GLY A 334 -6.97 -13.99 11.59
C GLY A 334 -6.66 -15.37 12.15
N ASN A 335 -6.99 -16.44 11.46
CA ASN A 335 -6.61 -17.79 11.80
C ASN A 335 -5.12 -18.05 11.54
N CYS A 336 -4.49 -18.87 12.37
CA CYS A 336 -3.10 -19.25 12.19
C CYS A 336 -3.00 -20.47 11.26
N TYR A 337 -2.42 -20.27 10.08
CA TYR A 337 -2.13 -21.37 9.16
C TYR A 337 -0.92 -22.23 9.65
N PRO A 338 -0.70 -23.44 9.12
CA PRO A 338 0.49 -24.24 9.44
C PRO A 338 1.81 -23.47 9.27
N LYS A 339 1.87 -22.58 8.30
CA LYS A 339 3.00 -21.68 8.02
C LYS A 339 3.32 -20.75 9.21
N TYR A 340 2.30 -20.26 9.92
CA TYR A 340 2.47 -19.44 11.12
C TYR A 340 3.22 -20.20 12.22
N HIS A 341 2.82 -21.45 12.48
CA HIS A 341 3.44 -22.28 13.52
C HIS A 341 4.88 -22.67 13.14
N ALA A 342 5.11 -23.04 11.88
CA ALA A 342 6.44 -23.34 11.38
C ALA A 342 7.38 -22.12 11.50
N PHE A 343 6.93 -20.94 11.16
CA PHE A 343 7.74 -19.73 11.29
C PHE A 343 7.97 -19.34 12.75
N ARG A 344 6.99 -19.53 13.63
CA ARG A 344 7.16 -19.33 15.08
C ARG A 344 8.28 -20.25 15.62
N GLU A 345 8.31 -21.53 15.24
CA GLU A 345 9.35 -22.48 15.64
C GLU A 345 10.73 -22.06 15.14
N VAL A 346 10.83 -21.57 13.89
CA VAL A 346 12.07 -21.04 13.33
C VAL A 346 12.53 -19.82 14.11
N ILE A 347 11.67 -18.83 14.30
CA ILE A 347 12.01 -17.55 14.97
C ILE A 347 12.50 -17.82 16.39
N GLN A 348 11.85 -18.72 17.12
CA GLN A 348 12.20 -19.03 18.51
C GLN A 348 13.66 -19.45 18.69
N LYS A 349 14.31 -20.07 17.68
CA LYS A 349 15.71 -20.48 17.73
C LYS A 349 16.68 -19.30 17.84
N TYR A 350 16.28 -18.11 17.32
CA TYR A 350 17.13 -16.93 17.19
C TYR A 350 16.80 -15.82 18.19
N LEU A 351 15.81 -16.03 19.04
CA LEU A 351 15.50 -15.09 20.11
C LEU A 351 16.54 -15.19 21.25
N PRO A 352 16.77 -14.12 22.01
CA PRO A 352 17.65 -14.15 23.16
C PRO A 352 17.33 -15.32 24.11
N ALA A 353 18.36 -15.95 24.66
CA ALA A 353 18.17 -17.08 25.55
C ALA A 353 17.24 -16.74 26.72
N GLY A 354 16.29 -17.62 26.99
CA GLY A 354 15.27 -17.41 28.03
C GLY A 354 14.07 -16.59 27.62
N THR A 355 13.99 -16.12 26.35
CA THR A 355 12.79 -15.46 25.83
C THR A 355 11.64 -16.45 25.76
N VAL A 356 10.55 -16.13 26.46
CA VAL A 356 9.28 -16.86 26.37
C VAL A 356 8.34 -16.07 25.47
N LEU A 357 7.96 -16.66 24.33
CA LEU A 357 6.96 -16.06 23.45
C LEU A 357 5.57 -16.11 24.12
N PRO A 358 4.74 -15.08 23.94
CA PRO A 358 3.35 -15.12 24.36
C PRO A 358 2.62 -16.33 23.78
N GLU A 359 1.59 -16.79 24.47
CA GLU A 359 0.67 -17.79 23.92
C GLU A 359 0.01 -17.26 22.66
N VAL A 360 -0.18 -18.13 21.66
CA VAL A 360 -0.92 -17.78 20.46
C VAL A 360 -2.39 -17.61 20.85
N PRO A 361 -3.00 -16.44 20.59
CA PRO A 361 -4.42 -16.26 20.87
C PRO A 361 -5.27 -17.33 20.18
N ALA A 362 -6.33 -17.79 20.87
CA ALA A 362 -7.30 -18.69 20.25
C ALA A 362 -7.88 -18.08 18.97
N ASP A 363 -8.23 -18.92 18.00
CA ASP A 363 -8.85 -18.44 16.77
C ASP A 363 -10.17 -17.70 17.07
N ASN A 364 -10.45 -16.68 16.27
CA ASN A 364 -11.69 -15.96 16.36
C ASN A 364 -12.88 -16.92 16.10
N PRO A 365 -13.96 -16.80 16.85
CA PRO A 365 -15.11 -17.66 16.67
C PRO A 365 -15.72 -17.45 15.27
N THR A 366 -16.05 -18.55 14.61
CA THR A 366 -16.79 -18.55 13.35
C THR A 366 -18.23 -18.97 13.59
N THR A 367 -19.14 -18.54 12.72
CA THR A 367 -20.54 -18.94 12.77
C THR A 367 -21.05 -19.37 11.40
N THR A 368 -22.06 -20.21 11.38
CA THR A 368 -22.77 -20.59 10.16
C THR A 368 -24.11 -19.88 10.13
N PHE A 369 -24.37 -19.18 9.04
CA PHE A 369 -25.68 -18.57 8.81
C PHE A 369 -26.61 -19.54 8.09
N ALA A 370 -27.90 -19.51 8.45
CA ALA A 370 -28.93 -20.15 7.66
C ALA A 370 -29.05 -19.49 6.27
N THR A 371 -29.67 -20.15 5.33
CA THR A 371 -29.96 -19.56 4.02
C THR A 371 -30.71 -18.24 4.19
N VAL A 372 -30.16 -17.17 3.60
CA VAL A 372 -30.77 -15.84 3.59
C VAL A 372 -31.47 -15.64 2.25
N GLU A 373 -32.78 -15.37 2.27
CA GLU A 373 -33.53 -14.97 1.10
C GLU A 373 -33.44 -13.45 0.89
N LEU A 374 -32.89 -13.04 -0.24
CA LEU A 374 -32.86 -11.62 -0.63
C LEU A 374 -34.23 -11.22 -1.18
N LYS A 375 -35.00 -10.42 -0.42
CA LYS A 375 -36.38 -10.05 -0.74
C LYS A 375 -36.53 -8.67 -1.38
N GLU A 376 -35.51 -7.86 -1.34
CA GLU A 376 -35.54 -6.49 -1.85
C GLU A 376 -34.56 -6.34 -3.01
N SER A 377 -34.95 -5.60 -4.04
CA SER A 377 -34.11 -5.24 -5.18
C SER A 377 -34.46 -3.84 -5.67
N ALA A 378 -33.47 -3.14 -6.19
CA ALA A 378 -33.67 -1.86 -6.86
C ALA A 378 -32.93 -1.86 -8.21
N PRO A 379 -33.51 -1.27 -9.27
CA PRO A 379 -32.80 -1.12 -10.52
C PRO A 379 -31.54 -0.24 -10.33
N LEU A 380 -30.39 -0.65 -10.91
CA LEU A 380 -29.15 0.13 -10.80
C LEU A 380 -29.31 1.59 -11.26
N ARG A 381 -30.19 1.85 -12.22
CA ARG A 381 -30.50 3.21 -12.70
C ARG A 381 -30.99 4.15 -11.61
N THR A 382 -31.60 3.66 -10.54
CA THR A 382 -32.03 4.49 -9.40
C THR A 382 -30.85 5.05 -8.60
N ALA A 383 -29.66 4.51 -8.79
CA ALA A 383 -28.41 4.99 -8.17
C ALA A 383 -27.67 6.04 -9.01
N PHE A 384 -28.13 6.38 -10.22
CA PHE A 384 -27.50 7.39 -11.06
C PHE A 384 -27.94 8.78 -10.60
N HIS A 385 -26.98 9.54 -10.06
CA HIS A 385 -27.28 10.84 -9.44
C HIS A 385 -27.03 12.04 -10.37
N GLN A 386 -26.18 11.87 -11.40
CA GLN A 386 -25.78 12.94 -12.31
C GLN A 386 -25.72 12.43 -13.74
N THR A 387 -26.19 13.26 -14.68
CA THR A 387 -26.10 13.00 -16.12
C THR A 387 -25.34 14.15 -16.78
N THR A 388 -24.30 13.82 -17.53
CA THR A 388 -23.52 14.77 -18.32
C THR A 388 -23.68 14.44 -19.80
N GLN A 389 -23.95 15.46 -20.63
CA GLN A 389 -23.96 15.32 -22.09
C GLN A 389 -22.61 15.75 -22.64
N SER A 390 -22.08 14.98 -23.60
CA SER A 390 -20.82 15.26 -24.26
C SER A 390 -20.81 14.70 -25.68
N GLU A 391 -20.14 15.38 -26.59
CA GLU A 391 -19.88 14.90 -27.97
C GLU A 391 -18.85 13.78 -28.04
N ASN A 392 -18.08 13.59 -26.96
CA ASN A 392 -17.09 12.54 -26.83
C ASN A 392 -17.35 11.74 -25.56
N VAL A 393 -16.93 10.47 -25.57
CA VAL A 393 -16.94 9.66 -24.36
C VAL A 393 -16.05 10.30 -23.29
N LEU A 394 -16.53 10.31 -22.06
CA LEU A 394 -15.80 10.78 -20.88
C LEU A 394 -15.39 9.57 -20.04
N SER A 395 -14.20 9.59 -19.49
CA SER A 395 -13.75 8.56 -18.52
C SER A 395 -14.32 8.83 -17.14
N MET A 396 -14.13 7.88 -16.22
CA MET A 396 -14.50 8.05 -14.80
C MET A 396 -13.80 9.26 -14.19
N GLU A 397 -12.52 9.44 -14.49
CA GLU A 397 -11.71 10.55 -13.98
C GLU A 397 -12.16 11.92 -14.52
N ASP A 398 -12.62 12.01 -15.78
CA ASP A 398 -13.19 13.25 -16.32
C ASP A 398 -14.44 13.67 -15.54
N LEU A 399 -15.19 12.72 -15.00
CA LEU A 399 -16.39 12.94 -14.19
C LEU A 399 -16.11 13.03 -12.68
N GLY A 400 -14.87 12.83 -12.25
CA GLY A 400 -14.50 12.82 -10.83
C GLY A 400 -14.98 11.60 -10.07
N VAL A 401 -15.15 10.47 -10.77
CA VAL A 401 -15.54 9.17 -10.19
C VAL A 401 -14.30 8.33 -9.98
N ASP A 402 -14.09 7.86 -8.74
CA ASP A 402 -12.90 7.09 -8.38
C ASP A 402 -13.01 5.62 -8.81
N PHE A 403 -14.14 4.97 -8.48
CA PHE A 403 -14.35 3.54 -8.64
C PHE A 403 -15.83 3.19 -8.85
N GLY A 404 -16.11 1.91 -9.09
CA GLY A 404 -17.45 1.39 -9.33
C GLY A 404 -17.80 1.41 -10.80
N TYR A 405 -18.91 2.09 -11.15
CA TYR A 405 -19.52 1.97 -12.46
C TYR A 405 -19.70 3.32 -13.14
N ILE A 406 -19.60 3.31 -14.48
CA ILE A 406 -20.01 4.42 -15.34
C ILE A 406 -21.00 3.90 -16.39
N HIS A 407 -22.08 4.66 -16.62
CA HIS A 407 -23.12 4.32 -17.59
C HIS A 407 -23.11 5.31 -18.75
N TYR A 408 -22.96 4.78 -19.94
CA TYR A 408 -23.03 5.53 -21.21
C TYR A 408 -24.33 5.22 -21.92
N GLN A 409 -24.96 6.23 -22.52
CA GLN A 409 -26.18 6.08 -23.29
C GLN A 409 -26.14 6.93 -24.55
N THR A 410 -26.55 6.36 -25.69
CA THR A 410 -26.73 7.08 -26.94
C THR A 410 -27.83 6.45 -27.78
N THR A 411 -28.24 7.13 -28.87
CA THR A 411 -29.31 6.66 -29.79
C THR A 411 -28.69 6.14 -31.08
N LEU A 412 -29.00 4.90 -31.41
CA LEU A 412 -28.65 4.29 -32.68
C LEU A 412 -29.66 4.67 -33.75
N GLN A 413 -29.17 5.18 -34.90
CA GLN A 413 -30.00 5.56 -36.05
C GLN A 413 -29.94 4.53 -37.19
N LYS A 414 -29.06 3.52 -37.12
CA LYS A 414 -28.86 2.53 -38.15
C LYS A 414 -29.28 1.14 -37.66
N ALA A 415 -30.28 0.57 -38.27
CA ALA A 415 -30.76 -0.79 -38.00
C ALA A 415 -29.92 -1.86 -38.72
N GLY A 416 -30.20 -3.11 -38.44
CA GLY A 416 -29.55 -4.28 -39.03
C GLY A 416 -28.37 -4.78 -38.23
N LYS A 417 -27.61 -5.67 -38.88
CA LYS A 417 -26.44 -6.31 -38.27
C LYS A 417 -25.24 -5.38 -38.37
N GLN A 418 -24.74 -4.90 -37.23
CA GLN A 418 -23.59 -4.01 -37.14
C GLN A 418 -22.59 -4.52 -36.10
N LYS A 419 -21.31 -4.15 -36.25
CA LYS A 419 -20.27 -4.38 -35.25
C LYS A 419 -20.20 -3.17 -34.31
N LEU A 420 -20.45 -3.38 -33.04
CA LEU A 420 -20.11 -2.42 -31.97
C LEU A 420 -18.64 -2.62 -31.61
N VAL A 421 -17.85 -1.56 -31.64
CA VAL A 421 -16.44 -1.57 -31.21
C VAL A 421 -16.24 -0.51 -30.14
N ILE A 422 -15.74 -0.93 -28.96
CA ILE A 422 -15.27 -0.05 -27.90
C ILE A 422 -13.76 -0.08 -27.97
N GLN A 423 -13.12 0.94 -28.55
CA GLN A 423 -11.70 0.87 -28.88
C GLN A 423 -10.79 0.69 -27.68
N ASP A 424 -11.12 1.29 -26.54
CA ASP A 424 -10.38 1.14 -25.29
C ASP A 424 -11.36 0.99 -24.13
N LEU A 425 -11.75 -0.26 -23.85
CA LEU A 425 -12.63 -0.64 -22.75
C LEU A 425 -11.82 -0.86 -21.47
N ARG A 426 -12.23 -0.21 -20.37
CA ARG A 426 -11.57 -0.27 -19.06
C ARG A 426 -12.60 -0.42 -17.93
N ASP A 427 -13.11 -1.64 -17.57
CA ASP A 427 -12.54 -2.95 -17.91
C ASP A 427 -13.63 -3.95 -18.36
N TYR A 428 -14.78 -4.01 -17.68
CA TYR A 428 -15.89 -4.93 -17.99
C TYR A 428 -17.15 -4.15 -18.42
N ALA A 429 -17.72 -4.51 -19.55
CA ALA A 429 -18.90 -3.84 -20.06
C ALA A 429 -20.11 -4.75 -20.18
N VAL A 430 -21.26 -4.29 -19.71
CA VAL A 430 -22.59 -4.85 -20.03
C VAL A 430 -23.24 -3.95 -21.07
N ILE A 431 -23.70 -4.55 -22.17
CA ILE A 431 -24.28 -3.84 -23.32
C ILE A 431 -25.76 -4.14 -23.39
N LEU A 432 -26.57 -3.08 -23.44
CA LEU A 432 -28.02 -3.19 -23.54
C LEU A 432 -28.53 -2.43 -24.77
N ILE A 433 -29.57 -2.98 -25.40
CA ILE A 433 -30.36 -2.30 -26.44
C ILE A 433 -31.79 -2.23 -25.94
N ASP A 434 -32.35 -1.01 -25.91
CA ASP A 434 -33.68 -0.70 -25.40
C ASP A 434 -33.93 -1.33 -24.01
N GLY A 435 -32.91 -1.25 -23.12
CA GLY A 435 -32.96 -1.77 -21.76
C GLY A 435 -32.76 -3.29 -21.62
N LYS A 436 -32.61 -4.02 -22.72
CA LYS A 436 -32.36 -5.47 -22.70
C LYS A 436 -30.89 -5.76 -22.90
N GLN A 437 -30.28 -6.51 -21.97
CA GLN A 437 -28.91 -6.99 -22.13
C GLN A 437 -28.77 -7.87 -23.36
N VAL A 438 -27.80 -7.54 -24.23
CA VAL A 438 -27.54 -8.26 -25.49
C VAL A 438 -26.14 -8.83 -25.57
N ALA A 439 -25.19 -8.31 -24.77
CA ALA A 439 -23.82 -8.80 -24.71
C ALA A 439 -23.09 -8.33 -23.43
N SER A 440 -21.92 -8.90 -23.21
CA SER A 440 -20.89 -8.36 -22.31
C SER A 440 -19.53 -8.46 -22.99
N LEU A 441 -18.60 -7.58 -22.60
CA LEU A 441 -17.21 -7.57 -23.05
C LEU A 441 -16.31 -7.49 -21.83
N ASP A 442 -15.21 -8.23 -21.86
CA ASP A 442 -14.27 -8.34 -20.74
C ASP A 442 -12.84 -8.10 -21.22
N ARG A 443 -12.18 -7.09 -20.64
CA ARG A 443 -10.79 -6.72 -20.93
C ARG A 443 -9.81 -7.86 -20.67
N ARG A 444 -10.08 -8.71 -19.66
CA ARG A 444 -9.21 -9.86 -19.34
C ARG A 444 -9.02 -10.81 -20.52
N TYR A 445 -10.00 -10.89 -21.41
CA TYR A 445 -10.00 -11.71 -22.61
C TYR A 445 -9.74 -10.89 -23.90
N ASN A 446 -9.27 -9.64 -23.77
CA ASN A 446 -9.08 -8.72 -24.88
C ASN A 446 -10.34 -8.50 -25.75
N GLN A 447 -11.51 -8.57 -25.13
CA GLN A 447 -12.78 -8.35 -25.80
C GLN A 447 -13.08 -6.85 -25.86
N ASN A 448 -13.16 -6.31 -27.05
CA ASN A 448 -13.46 -4.90 -27.30
C ASN A 448 -14.56 -4.70 -28.34
N SER A 449 -15.15 -5.76 -28.86
CA SER A 449 -16.15 -5.65 -29.91
C SER A 449 -17.13 -6.83 -29.93
N VAL A 450 -18.34 -6.55 -30.39
CA VAL A 450 -19.40 -7.56 -30.58
C VAL A 450 -20.26 -7.20 -31.79
N THR A 451 -20.78 -8.22 -32.49
CA THR A 451 -21.74 -8.01 -33.58
C THR A 451 -23.16 -8.15 -33.03
N LEU A 452 -23.95 -7.10 -33.19
CA LEU A 452 -25.33 -7.01 -32.72
C LEU A 452 -26.29 -6.81 -33.90
N ASN A 453 -27.55 -7.22 -33.72
CA ASN A 453 -28.59 -7.00 -34.69
C ASN A 453 -29.70 -6.13 -34.08
N VAL A 454 -29.84 -4.91 -34.57
CA VAL A 454 -30.86 -3.94 -34.14
C VAL A 454 -32.01 -3.97 -35.13
N SER A 455 -33.19 -4.45 -34.68
CA SER A 455 -34.30 -4.69 -35.57
C SER A 455 -35.07 -3.46 -36.01
N LYS A 456 -35.00 -2.38 -35.21
CA LYS A 456 -35.68 -1.11 -35.47
C LYS A 456 -34.85 0.09 -34.97
N THR A 457 -35.07 1.25 -35.53
CA THR A 457 -34.48 2.53 -35.09
C THR A 457 -35.58 3.61 -34.98
N PRO A 458 -35.41 4.64 -34.13
CA PRO A 458 -34.27 4.79 -33.23
C PRO A 458 -34.26 3.72 -32.14
N ALA A 459 -33.09 3.28 -31.70
CA ALA A 459 -32.92 2.35 -30.60
C ALA A 459 -31.93 2.94 -29.56
N THR A 460 -32.12 2.66 -28.29
CA THR A 460 -31.25 3.14 -27.23
C THR A 460 -30.13 2.11 -27.02
N LEU A 461 -28.88 2.53 -27.22
CA LEU A 461 -27.69 1.78 -26.81
C LEU A 461 -27.28 2.26 -25.42
N GLU A 462 -27.10 1.33 -24.52
CA GLU A 462 -26.56 1.56 -23.20
C GLU A 462 -25.33 0.69 -22.97
N ILE A 463 -24.28 1.23 -22.38
CA ILE A 463 -23.06 0.52 -22.01
C ILE A 463 -22.76 0.86 -20.54
N LEU A 464 -22.90 -0.15 -19.67
CA LEU A 464 -22.51 -0.05 -18.28
C LEU A 464 -21.10 -0.64 -18.14
N VAL A 465 -20.14 0.20 -17.70
CA VAL A 465 -18.74 -0.21 -17.55
C VAL A 465 -18.37 -0.25 -16.08
N GLU A 466 -17.79 -1.35 -15.65
CA GLU A 466 -17.20 -1.55 -14.33
C GLU A 466 -15.69 -1.31 -14.37
N ASN A 467 -15.18 -0.56 -13.41
CA ASN A 467 -13.76 -0.50 -13.06
C ASN A 467 -13.44 -1.69 -12.14
N THR A 468 -12.66 -2.65 -12.62
CA THR A 468 -12.30 -3.85 -11.85
C THR A 468 -10.93 -3.75 -11.16
N GLY A 469 -10.32 -2.56 -11.13
CA GLY A 469 -9.06 -2.22 -10.46
C GLY A 469 -8.06 -1.54 -11.40
N ARG A 470 -7.42 -0.47 -10.94
CA ARG A 470 -6.34 0.18 -11.68
C ARG A 470 -5.04 -0.60 -11.52
N VAL A 471 -4.23 -0.59 -12.58
CA VAL A 471 -2.92 -1.23 -12.59
C VAL A 471 -2.05 -0.63 -11.48
N ASN A 472 -1.46 -1.50 -10.65
CA ASN A 472 -0.64 -1.12 -9.51
C ASN A 472 0.86 -1.24 -9.76
N TYR A 473 1.30 -1.93 -10.82
CA TYR A 473 2.72 -2.20 -11.09
C TYR A 473 3.05 -2.15 -12.58
N GLY A 474 4.27 -1.73 -12.89
CA GLY A 474 4.80 -1.72 -14.25
C GLY A 474 4.45 -0.45 -15.05
N PRO A 475 4.82 -0.41 -16.35
CA PRO A 475 4.69 0.79 -17.18
C PRO A 475 3.24 1.19 -17.48
N ASP A 476 2.30 0.24 -17.42
CA ASP A 476 0.89 0.50 -17.69
C ASP A 476 0.20 1.35 -16.61
N ILE A 477 0.90 1.61 -15.50
CA ILE A 477 0.44 2.56 -14.47
C ILE A 477 0.20 3.97 -15.05
N LEU A 478 0.86 4.31 -16.15
CA LEU A 478 0.68 5.60 -16.84
C LEU A 478 -0.64 5.70 -17.60
N PHE A 479 -1.31 4.56 -17.88
CA PHE A 479 -2.50 4.49 -18.74
C PHE A 479 -3.71 3.94 -17.97
N ASN A 480 -3.98 4.49 -16.80
CA ASN A 480 -4.87 3.89 -15.80
C ASN A 480 -6.28 4.50 -15.73
N ARG A 481 -6.67 5.33 -16.69
CA ARG A 481 -8.02 5.89 -16.75
C ARG A 481 -9.05 4.79 -16.98
N LYS A 482 -10.24 4.95 -16.42
CA LYS A 482 -11.31 3.94 -16.39
C LYS A 482 -12.58 4.38 -17.12
N GLY A 483 -13.41 3.40 -17.46
CA GLY A 483 -14.56 3.58 -18.32
C GLY A 483 -14.24 3.31 -19.78
N ILE A 484 -14.72 4.14 -20.68
CA ILE A 484 -14.35 4.13 -22.10
C ILE A 484 -13.39 5.29 -22.32
N THR A 485 -12.14 5.01 -22.67
CA THR A 485 -11.08 6.03 -22.74
C THR A 485 -10.69 6.40 -24.18
N SER A 486 -11.38 5.83 -25.17
CA SER A 486 -11.27 6.16 -26.60
C SER A 486 -12.66 6.28 -27.20
N GLN A 487 -12.84 5.93 -28.48
CA GLN A 487 -14.12 6.08 -29.16
C GLN A 487 -14.93 4.78 -29.22
N VAL A 488 -16.22 4.93 -29.38
CA VAL A 488 -17.18 3.85 -29.68
C VAL A 488 -17.65 3.95 -31.11
N LEU A 489 -17.62 2.82 -31.82
CA LEU A 489 -18.05 2.73 -33.22
C LEU A 489 -19.27 1.81 -33.36
N TRP A 490 -20.25 2.22 -34.17
CA TRP A 490 -21.35 1.41 -34.65
C TRP A 490 -21.21 1.18 -36.17
N GLY A 491 -20.73 0.01 -36.56
CA GLY A 491 -20.19 -0.20 -37.91
C GLY A 491 -18.96 0.66 -38.12
N ASN A 492 -19.06 1.65 -39.05
CA ASN A 492 -17.97 2.59 -39.32
C ASN A 492 -18.24 3.99 -38.76
N GLU A 493 -19.35 4.20 -38.08
CA GLU A 493 -19.75 5.50 -37.55
C GLU A 493 -19.33 5.65 -36.10
N LYS A 494 -18.67 6.78 -35.78
CA LYS A 494 -18.38 7.16 -34.39
C LYS A 494 -19.70 7.53 -33.72
N LEU A 495 -19.95 6.94 -32.55
CA LEU A 495 -21.03 7.33 -31.67
C LEU A 495 -20.62 8.52 -30.81
N ALA A 496 -21.55 9.46 -30.65
CA ALA A 496 -21.44 10.58 -29.71
C ALA A 496 -22.22 10.28 -28.42
#